data_cfe9d6ebd670a0c3c447c487be29e4a5
#
_entry.id   cfe9d6ebd670a0c3c447c487be29e4a5
#
_cell.length_a   1.000
_cell.length_b   1.000
_cell.length_c   1.000
_cell.angle_alpha   90.00
_cell.angle_beta   90.00
_cell.angle_gamma   90.00
#
_symmetry.space_group_name_H-M   'P 1'
#
loop_
_entity.id
_entity.type
_entity.pdbx_description
1 polymer ?
#
loop_
_entity_poly.entity_id
_entity_poly.type
_entity_poly.pdbx_seq_one_letter_code
_entity_poly.pdbx_strand_id
1 'polypeptide(L)'
;QILAGLDGAEVTVYDVFPVDVEAKVRNNTKLLVEKGIMTEADVDAIVGKISFTQDIESEGVKSADLVVECVLEDMQLKQDLFAQLEGIVSEDTIFCTNTSVMSPTEISAKCKHKERLVGTHFWNPGFLIPLVEVVRTEATTDEVVETVMDMLTRAGKKPVLCKKDVPGFIANRMQHALWREAISIVERGIADAKTVDDACKYSFGLRLPYLPPLVNSDMVGTQLTYNIHDYVLKDLEDSHEPSPLLKEMIDEGKMGFRAETKDGKKTGFMSYTEDEIAEINGGLNEYLIKMLYGK
;
A
#
# COMPACT_ATOMS: atom_id res chain seq x y z
N GLN A 1 5.36 -9.98 10.09
CA GLN A 1 4.55 -9.68 11.29
C GLN A 1 3.11 -10.20 11.11
N ILE A 2 2.35 -9.73 10.12
CA ILE A 2 0.93 -10.10 9.92
C ILE A 2 0.77 -11.61 9.69
N LEU A 3 1.54 -12.20 8.78
CA LEU A 3 1.48 -13.63 8.47
C LEU A 3 1.97 -14.50 9.64
N ALA A 4 2.92 -14.02 10.44
CA ALA A 4 3.35 -14.70 11.66
C ALA A 4 2.25 -14.80 12.74
N GLY A 5 1.19 -13.99 12.64
CA GLY A 5 0.00 -14.10 13.46
C GLY A 5 -0.88 -15.32 13.15
N LEU A 6 -0.70 -15.97 12.01
CA LEU A 6 -1.46 -17.16 11.64
C LEU A 6 -1.05 -18.38 12.49
N ASP A 7 -2.00 -19.26 12.75
CA ASP A 7 -1.74 -20.53 13.43
C ASP A 7 -0.90 -21.44 12.53
N GLY A 8 0.17 -22.00 13.12
CA GLY A 8 1.08 -22.89 12.43
C GLY A 8 2.01 -22.22 11.40
N ALA A 9 1.95 -20.88 11.24
CA ALA A 9 2.85 -20.19 10.33
C ALA A 9 4.24 -20.00 10.94
N GLU A 10 5.26 -20.21 10.10
CA GLU A 10 6.64 -19.77 10.32
C GLU A 10 7.00 -18.79 9.21
N VAL A 11 7.74 -17.74 9.53
CA VAL A 11 8.10 -16.69 8.57
C VAL A 11 9.62 -16.55 8.52
N THR A 12 10.18 -16.70 7.34
CA THR A 12 11.59 -16.38 7.09
C THR A 12 11.66 -15.05 6.34
N VAL A 13 12.36 -14.08 6.91
CA VAL A 13 12.68 -12.82 6.24
C VAL A 13 14.04 -12.96 5.59
N TYR A 14 14.07 -12.80 4.27
CA TYR A 14 15.32 -12.71 3.51
C TYR A 14 15.57 -11.26 3.09
N ASP A 15 16.78 -10.77 3.31
CA ASP A 15 17.27 -9.50 2.77
C ASP A 15 18.78 -9.59 2.54
N VAL A 16 19.30 -8.91 1.52
CA VAL A 16 20.74 -8.81 1.25
C VAL A 16 21.48 -7.99 2.30
N PHE A 17 20.77 -7.12 3.01
CA PHE A 17 21.29 -6.33 4.12
C PHE A 17 20.84 -6.91 5.47
N PRO A 18 21.63 -6.77 6.54
CA PRO A 18 21.21 -7.21 7.86
C PRO A 18 20.00 -6.39 8.34
N VAL A 19 18.96 -7.10 8.80
CA VAL A 19 17.72 -6.49 9.33
C VAL A 19 17.47 -7.00 10.73
N ASP A 20 17.32 -6.09 11.69
CA ASP A 20 16.80 -6.42 13.01
C ASP A 20 15.27 -6.52 12.94
N VAL A 21 14.80 -7.73 12.63
CA VAL A 21 13.37 -8.01 12.45
C VAL A 21 12.61 -7.86 13.77
N GLU A 22 13.19 -8.31 14.88
CA GLU A 22 12.61 -8.20 16.22
C GLU A 22 12.35 -6.72 16.57
N ALA A 23 13.37 -5.87 16.46
CA ALA A 23 13.25 -4.45 16.76
C ALA A 23 12.17 -3.78 15.87
N LYS A 24 12.09 -4.16 14.58
CA LYS A 24 11.04 -3.65 13.68
C LYS A 24 9.63 -4.07 14.09
N VAL A 25 9.43 -5.34 14.46
CA VAL A 25 8.14 -5.85 14.92
C VAL A 25 7.73 -5.15 16.22
N ARG A 26 8.62 -5.07 17.21
CA ARG A 26 8.35 -4.40 18.48
C ARG A 26 8.02 -2.91 18.30
N ASN A 27 8.73 -2.22 17.41
CA ASN A 27 8.43 -0.82 17.09
C ASN A 27 7.05 -0.66 16.45
N ASN A 28 6.68 -1.52 15.50
CA ASN A 28 5.38 -1.48 14.84
C ASN A 28 4.22 -1.80 15.80
N THR A 29 4.44 -2.64 16.80
CA THR A 29 3.39 -3.09 17.74
C THR A 29 3.33 -2.25 19.01
N LYS A 30 4.33 -1.40 19.29
CA LYS A 30 4.44 -0.60 20.50
C LYS A 30 3.14 0.15 20.82
N LEU A 31 2.62 0.92 19.88
CA LEU A 31 1.39 1.69 20.07
C LEU A 31 0.17 0.79 20.27
N LEU A 32 0.12 -0.38 19.64
CA LEU A 32 -0.96 -1.38 19.85
C LEU A 32 -0.94 -1.94 21.27
N VAL A 33 0.24 -2.18 21.82
CA VAL A 33 0.41 -2.62 23.22
C VAL A 33 0.02 -1.50 24.19
N GLU A 34 0.52 -0.28 23.97
CA GLU A 34 0.17 0.90 24.78
C GLU A 34 -1.34 1.16 24.84
N LYS A 35 -2.05 0.93 23.73
CA LYS A 35 -3.52 1.05 23.65
C LYS A 35 -4.28 -0.22 24.12
N GLY A 36 -3.59 -1.26 24.57
CA GLY A 36 -4.20 -2.50 25.06
C GLY A 36 -4.95 -3.31 23.99
N ILE A 37 -4.50 -3.21 22.73
CA ILE A 37 -5.00 -4.00 21.58
C ILE A 37 -4.25 -5.32 21.49
N MET A 38 -2.96 -5.30 21.83
CA MET A 38 -2.07 -6.44 21.93
C MET A 38 -1.43 -6.48 23.31
N THR A 39 -0.97 -7.64 23.72
CA THR A 39 -0.12 -7.80 24.91
C THR A 39 1.33 -8.01 24.50
N GLU A 40 2.29 -7.79 25.40
CA GLU A 40 3.71 -8.14 25.15
C GLU A 40 3.86 -9.63 24.82
N ALA A 41 3.07 -10.51 25.43
CA ALA A 41 3.09 -11.94 25.12
C ALA A 41 2.65 -12.24 23.68
N ASP A 42 1.70 -11.48 23.11
CA ASP A 42 1.30 -11.61 21.71
C ASP A 42 2.46 -11.18 20.79
N VAL A 43 3.16 -10.11 21.16
CA VAL A 43 4.34 -9.63 20.40
C VAL A 43 5.45 -10.66 20.43
N ASP A 44 5.76 -11.22 21.62
CA ASP A 44 6.78 -12.27 21.78
C ASP A 44 6.43 -13.53 20.96
N ALA A 45 5.15 -13.92 20.94
CA ALA A 45 4.68 -15.04 20.13
C ALA A 45 4.85 -14.80 18.62
N ILE A 46 4.62 -13.57 18.14
CA ILE A 46 4.86 -13.19 16.75
C ILE A 46 6.35 -13.21 16.43
N VAL A 47 7.18 -12.57 17.27
CA VAL A 47 8.64 -12.50 17.08
C VAL A 47 9.22 -13.91 17.05
N GLY A 48 8.79 -14.80 17.95
CA GLY A 48 9.27 -16.18 18.02
C GLY A 48 9.01 -17.04 16.78
N LYS A 49 8.10 -16.60 15.89
CA LYS A 49 7.80 -17.27 14.61
C LYS A 49 8.55 -16.68 13.40
N ILE A 50 9.37 -15.63 13.62
CA ILE A 50 10.05 -14.94 12.53
C ILE A 50 11.56 -15.20 12.64
N SER A 51 12.14 -15.73 11.57
CA SER A 51 13.57 -15.87 11.40
C SER A 51 14.09 -14.90 10.34
N PHE A 52 15.40 -14.62 10.40
CA PHE A 52 16.09 -13.79 9.41
C PHE A 52 17.25 -14.52 8.76
N THR A 53 17.43 -14.33 7.47
CA THR A 53 18.56 -14.88 6.71
C THR A 53 19.04 -13.90 5.64
N GLN A 54 20.34 -13.93 5.34
CA GLN A 54 20.93 -13.29 4.15
C GLN A 54 21.26 -14.32 3.05
N ASP A 55 20.92 -15.59 3.27
CA ASP A 55 21.11 -16.66 2.31
C ASP A 55 19.78 -17.01 1.64
N ILE A 56 19.65 -16.68 0.35
CA ILE A 56 18.47 -16.99 -0.45
C ILE A 56 18.25 -18.50 -0.63
N GLU A 57 19.31 -19.31 -0.44
CA GLU A 57 19.24 -20.77 -0.50
C GLU A 57 19.05 -21.42 0.88
N SER A 58 18.77 -20.65 1.92
CA SER A 58 18.48 -21.18 3.25
C SER A 58 17.27 -22.14 3.22
N GLU A 59 17.21 -23.04 4.20
CA GLU A 59 16.10 -23.98 4.32
C GLU A 59 14.74 -23.29 4.44
N GLY A 60 14.69 -22.18 5.18
CA GLY A 60 13.44 -21.40 5.34
C GLY A 60 12.94 -20.76 4.04
N VAL A 61 13.83 -20.48 3.07
CA VAL A 61 13.43 -20.02 1.74
C VAL A 61 13.02 -21.23 0.88
N LYS A 62 13.82 -22.30 0.87
CA LYS A 62 13.56 -23.50 0.05
C LYS A 62 12.23 -24.19 0.37
N SER A 63 11.85 -24.19 1.64
CA SER A 63 10.63 -24.84 2.13
C SER A 63 9.40 -23.94 2.16
N ALA A 64 9.49 -22.71 1.62
CA ALA A 64 8.39 -21.77 1.67
C ALA A 64 7.19 -22.23 0.82
N ASP A 65 6.00 -22.26 1.42
CA ASP A 65 4.74 -22.48 0.70
C ASP A 65 4.32 -21.21 -0.06
N LEU A 66 4.74 -20.05 0.42
CA LEU A 66 4.39 -18.76 -0.15
C LEU A 66 5.55 -17.75 0.04
N VAL A 67 5.86 -17.00 -1.00
CA VAL A 67 6.84 -15.91 -0.99
C VAL A 67 6.14 -14.57 -1.20
N VAL A 68 6.40 -13.59 -0.33
CA VAL A 68 5.95 -12.20 -0.52
C VAL A 68 7.17 -11.34 -0.85
N GLU A 69 7.26 -10.88 -2.08
CA GLU A 69 8.32 -10.02 -2.56
C GLU A 69 8.02 -8.55 -2.22
N CYS A 70 8.97 -7.89 -1.55
CA CYS A 70 8.89 -6.49 -1.13
C CYS A 70 10.17 -5.70 -1.45
N VAL A 71 10.92 -6.10 -2.49
CA VAL A 71 12.14 -5.39 -2.91
C VAL A 71 11.81 -4.03 -3.53
N LEU A 72 12.84 -3.26 -3.89
CA LEU A 72 12.66 -1.95 -4.52
C LEU A 72 11.75 -2.03 -5.76
N GLU A 73 11.04 -0.94 -6.04
CA GLU A 73 10.11 -0.83 -7.16
C GLU A 73 10.88 -0.67 -8.48
N ASP A 74 11.57 -1.75 -8.87
CA ASP A 74 12.37 -1.89 -10.09
C ASP A 74 11.94 -3.17 -10.81
N MET A 75 11.48 -3.03 -12.05
CA MET A 75 10.92 -4.13 -12.85
C MET A 75 11.94 -5.24 -13.09
N GLN A 76 13.17 -4.87 -13.46
CA GLN A 76 14.22 -5.84 -13.76
C GLN A 76 14.61 -6.64 -12.52
N LEU A 77 14.76 -5.96 -11.38
CA LEU A 77 15.09 -6.59 -10.10
C LEU A 77 14.01 -7.61 -9.68
N LYS A 78 12.74 -7.23 -9.79
CA LYS A 78 11.62 -8.12 -9.43
C LYS A 78 11.55 -9.35 -10.35
N GLN A 79 11.71 -9.15 -11.66
CA GLN A 79 11.74 -10.24 -12.64
C GLN A 79 12.89 -11.21 -12.40
N ASP A 80 14.09 -10.69 -12.13
CA ASP A 80 15.28 -11.51 -11.88
C ASP A 80 15.16 -12.30 -10.57
N LEU A 81 14.62 -11.66 -9.54
CA LEU A 81 14.39 -12.32 -8.25
C LEU A 81 13.40 -13.48 -8.36
N PHE A 82 12.25 -13.30 -9.01
CA PHE A 82 11.29 -14.39 -9.18
C PHE A 82 11.82 -15.52 -10.06
N ALA A 83 12.56 -15.19 -11.13
CA ALA A 83 13.21 -16.20 -11.95
C ALA A 83 14.27 -17.01 -11.17
N GLN A 84 15.01 -16.36 -10.26
CA GLN A 84 15.95 -17.02 -9.36
C GLN A 84 15.22 -17.91 -8.36
N LEU A 85 14.19 -17.42 -7.72
CA LEU A 85 13.39 -18.14 -6.73
C LEU A 85 12.74 -19.40 -7.31
N GLU A 86 12.31 -19.38 -8.57
CA GLU A 86 11.79 -20.58 -9.24
C GLU A 86 12.78 -21.77 -9.28
N GLY A 87 14.07 -21.49 -9.27
CA GLY A 87 15.10 -22.52 -9.21
C GLY A 87 15.40 -23.03 -7.79
N ILE A 88 14.84 -22.40 -6.77
CA ILE A 88 15.16 -22.62 -5.36
C ILE A 88 13.99 -23.27 -4.60
N VAL A 89 12.77 -22.77 -4.82
CA VAL A 89 11.57 -23.21 -4.10
C VAL A 89 10.79 -24.30 -4.85
N SER A 90 9.81 -24.91 -4.18
CA SER A 90 8.89 -25.88 -4.81
C SER A 90 8.11 -25.28 -5.98
N GLU A 91 7.73 -26.11 -6.95
CA GLU A 91 6.82 -25.70 -8.03
C GLU A 91 5.43 -25.30 -7.52
N ASP A 92 5.02 -25.78 -6.35
CA ASP A 92 3.75 -25.45 -5.70
C ASP A 92 3.81 -24.14 -4.90
N THR A 93 4.99 -23.55 -4.69
CA THR A 93 5.15 -22.29 -3.93
C THR A 93 4.44 -21.13 -4.64
N ILE A 94 3.53 -20.45 -3.94
CA ILE A 94 2.82 -19.28 -4.47
C ILE A 94 3.74 -18.06 -4.40
N PHE A 95 3.77 -17.29 -5.48
CA PHE A 95 4.50 -16.02 -5.58
C PHE A 95 3.56 -14.83 -5.45
N CYS A 96 3.82 -13.98 -4.45
CA CYS A 96 3.10 -12.75 -4.21
C CYS A 96 4.05 -11.56 -4.41
N THR A 97 3.72 -10.62 -5.28
CA THR A 97 4.46 -9.35 -5.40
C THR A 97 3.72 -8.22 -4.70
N ASN A 98 4.43 -7.47 -3.84
CA ASN A 98 3.87 -6.32 -3.12
C ASN A 98 4.11 -5.00 -3.89
N THR A 99 4.22 -5.05 -5.21
CA THR A 99 4.31 -3.84 -6.04
C THR A 99 3.09 -2.94 -5.83
N SER A 100 3.30 -1.63 -5.85
CA SER A 100 2.23 -0.65 -5.67
C SER A 100 1.57 -0.22 -6.99
N VAL A 101 2.30 -0.28 -8.10
CA VAL A 101 1.83 0.26 -9.39
C VAL A 101 2.23 -0.56 -10.61
N MET A 102 3.28 -1.40 -10.51
CA MET A 102 3.76 -2.21 -11.62
C MET A 102 2.83 -3.38 -11.89
N SER A 103 2.79 -3.80 -13.14
CA SER A 103 2.00 -4.96 -13.58
C SER A 103 2.59 -6.28 -13.03
N PRO A 104 1.87 -7.05 -12.20
CA PRO A 104 2.27 -8.41 -11.84
C PRO A 104 2.49 -9.33 -13.06
N THR A 105 1.77 -9.10 -14.15
CA THR A 105 1.97 -9.81 -15.42
C THR A 105 3.36 -9.56 -15.98
N GLU A 106 3.79 -8.29 -16.02
CA GLU A 106 5.13 -7.93 -16.48
C GLU A 106 6.21 -8.42 -15.51
N ILE A 107 5.98 -8.35 -14.21
CA ILE A 107 6.90 -8.89 -13.19
C ILE A 107 7.10 -10.40 -13.40
N SER A 108 6.07 -11.14 -13.77
CA SER A 108 6.15 -12.58 -14.05
C SER A 108 6.82 -12.93 -15.38
N ALA A 109 7.26 -11.96 -16.19
CA ALA A 109 7.69 -12.21 -17.56
C ALA A 109 8.79 -13.26 -17.71
N LYS A 110 9.72 -13.34 -16.75
CA LYS A 110 10.82 -14.32 -16.71
C LYS A 110 10.48 -15.63 -16.00
N CYS A 111 9.33 -15.73 -15.34
CA CYS A 111 8.88 -16.95 -14.71
C CYS A 111 8.43 -17.96 -15.75
N LYS A 112 8.70 -19.25 -15.51
CA LYS A 112 8.18 -20.38 -16.28
C LYS A 112 6.75 -20.70 -15.85
N HIS A 113 6.48 -20.68 -14.54
CA HIS A 113 5.21 -21.00 -13.89
C HIS A 113 4.51 -19.70 -13.46
N LYS A 114 3.97 -18.96 -14.42
CA LYS A 114 3.30 -17.66 -14.21
C LYS A 114 1.95 -17.81 -13.52
N GLU A 115 1.35 -18.98 -13.60
CA GLU A 115 0.04 -19.34 -13.04
C GLU A 115 0.00 -19.24 -11.51
N ARG A 116 1.15 -19.33 -10.84
CA ARG A 116 1.29 -19.25 -9.38
C ARG A 116 1.68 -17.85 -8.85
N LEU A 117 1.81 -16.85 -9.75
CA LEU A 117 2.12 -15.49 -9.35
C LEU A 117 0.87 -14.61 -9.30
N VAL A 118 0.75 -13.84 -8.23
CA VAL A 118 -0.35 -12.91 -7.98
C VAL A 118 0.18 -11.62 -7.33
N GLY A 119 -0.42 -10.48 -7.62
CA GLY A 119 -0.14 -9.25 -6.87
C GLY A 119 -0.81 -9.28 -5.49
N THR A 120 -0.12 -8.83 -4.45
CA THR A 120 -0.66 -8.65 -3.11
C THR A 120 -0.21 -7.31 -2.56
N HIS A 121 -0.90 -6.25 -2.96
CA HIS A 121 -0.55 -4.89 -2.59
C HIS A 121 -1.05 -4.53 -1.20
N PHE A 122 -0.15 -4.48 -0.23
CA PHE A 122 -0.40 -3.99 1.12
C PHE A 122 -0.30 -2.48 1.16
N TRP A 123 -1.26 -1.84 1.82
CA TRP A 123 -1.25 -0.39 2.05
C TRP A 123 -0.44 -0.04 3.30
N ASN A 124 0.34 1.04 3.23
CA ASN A 124 1.20 1.48 4.32
C ASN A 124 0.42 2.39 5.33
N PRO A 125 0.55 2.16 6.65
CA PRO A 125 1.36 1.13 7.31
C PRO A 125 0.69 -0.25 7.27
N GLY A 126 1.42 -1.25 6.75
CA GLY A 126 0.88 -2.60 6.48
C GLY A 126 0.36 -3.35 7.72
N PHE A 127 0.80 -2.97 8.91
CA PHE A 127 0.33 -3.57 10.16
C PHE A 127 -1.00 -2.97 10.68
N LEU A 128 -1.41 -1.78 10.19
CA LEU A 128 -2.67 -1.12 10.56
C LEU A 128 -3.69 -1.18 9.42
N ILE A 129 -3.34 -0.73 8.20
CA ILE A 129 -4.30 -0.66 7.09
C ILE A 129 -4.82 -2.07 6.76
N PRO A 130 -6.13 -2.30 6.82
CA PRO A 130 -6.70 -3.63 6.58
C PRO A 130 -6.63 -4.07 5.11
N LEU A 131 -6.74 -3.13 4.18
CA LEU A 131 -6.83 -3.43 2.75
C LEU A 131 -5.58 -4.15 2.25
N VAL A 132 -5.79 -5.24 1.49
CA VAL A 132 -4.80 -5.83 0.59
C VAL A 132 -5.47 -6.04 -0.76
N GLU A 133 -4.91 -5.48 -1.82
CA GLU A 133 -5.39 -5.70 -3.18
C GLU A 133 -4.75 -6.96 -3.74
N VAL A 134 -5.55 -7.98 -4.00
CA VAL A 134 -5.12 -9.21 -4.68
C VAL A 134 -5.31 -9.01 -6.17
N VAL A 135 -4.21 -8.89 -6.90
CA VAL A 135 -4.22 -8.53 -8.33
C VAL A 135 -3.98 -9.76 -9.18
N ARG A 136 -5.02 -10.18 -9.87
CA ARG A 136 -4.97 -11.34 -10.75
C ARG A 136 -4.36 -10.98 -12.11
N THR A 137 -3.40 -11.75 -12.58
CA THR A 137 -2.92 -11.74 -13.96
C THR A 137 -3.81 -12.63 -14.85
N GLU A 138 -3.60 -12.61 -16.16
CA GLU A 138 -4.29 -13.52 -17.06
C GLU A 138 -3.87 -14.99 -16.85
N ALA A 139 -2.66 -15.22 -16.36
CA ALA A 139 -2.11 -16.55 -16.11
C ALA A 139 -2.51 -17.12 -14.73
N THR A 140 -2.71 -16.26 -13.72
CA THR A 140 -2.97 -16.68 -12.33
C THR A 140 -4.20 -17.58 -12.24
N THR A 141 -4.06 -18.75 -11.61
CA THR A 141 -5.17 -19.70 -11.43
C THR A 141 -6.17 -19.21 -10.39
N ASP A 142 -7.41 -19.72 -10.46
CA ASP A 142 -8.43 -19.43 -9.45
C ASP A 142 -8.00 -19.95 -8.07
N GLU A 143 -7.38 -21.13 -8.01
CA GLU A 143 -6.88 -21.75 -6.79
C GLU A 143 -5.87 -20.87 -6.06
N VAL A 144 -4.91 -20.27 -6.77
CA VAL A 144 -3.93 -19.32 -6.20
C VAL A 144 -4.63 -18.09 -5.63
N VAL A 145 -5.58 -17.52 -6.37
CA VAL A 145 -6.36 -16.37 -5.92
C VAL A 145 -7.15 -16.70 -4.65
N GLU A 146 -7.86 -17.82 -4.64
CA GLU A 146 -8.69 -18.26 -3.51
C GLU A 146 -7.82 -18.53 -2.28
N THR A 147 -6.70 -19.22 -2.45
CA THR A 147 -5.74 -19.51 -1.36
C THR A 147 -5.20 -18.23 -0.72
N VAL A 148 -4.78 -17.27 -1.54
CA VAL A 148 -4.23 -16.00 -1.04
C VAL A 148 -5.31 -15.14 -0.39
N MET A 149 -6.52 -15.07 -0.96
CA MET A 149 -7.66 -14.36 -0.37
C MET A 149 -8.04 -14.95 1.00
N ASP A 150 -8.11 -16.27 1.13
CA ASP A 150 -8.40 -16.95 2.40
C ASP A 150 -7.31 -16.69 3.44
N MET A 151 -6.04 -16.89 3.07
CA MET A 151 -4.89 -16.65 3.94
C MET A 151 -4.90 -15.22 4.49
N LEU A 152 -5.07 -14.22 3.63
CA LEU A 152 -5.12 -12.81 4.06
C LEU A 152 -6.31 -12.52 4.95
N THR A 153 -7.46 -13.13 4.69
CA THR A 153 -8.66 -13.00 5.54
C THR A 153 -8.40 -13.60 6.93
N ARG A 154 -7.82 -14.79 7.02
CA ARG A 154 -7.42 -15.40 8.30
C ARG A 154 -6.36 -14.58 9.04
N ALA A 155 -5.48 -13.90 8.31
CA ALA A 155 -4.50 -12.96 8.87
C ALA A 155 -5.10 -11.62 9.33
N GLY A 156 -6.44 -11.49 9.34
CA GLY A 156 -7.15 -10.29 9.80
C GLY A 156 -7.17 -9.14 8.80
N LYS A 157 -6.78 -9.38 7.54
CA LYS A 157 -6.86 -8.40 6.48
C LYS A 157 -8.23 -8.37 5.80
N LYS A 158 -8.44 -7.37 4.98
CA LYS A 158 -9.60 -7.21 4.08
C LYS A 158 -9.12 -7.29 2.63
N PRO A 159 -8.86 -8.50 2.12
CA PRO A 159 -8.44 -8.64 0.75
C PRO A 159 -9.58 -8.29 -0.21
N VAL A 160 -9.24 -7.60 -1.29
CA VAL A 160 -10.15 -7.30 -2.41
C VAL A 160 -9.54 -7.78 -3.71
N LEU A 161 -10.35 -8.41 -4.56
CA LEU A 161 -9.87 -8.93 -5.82
C LEU A 161 -9.88 -7.85 -6.91
N CYS A 162 -8.72 -7.51 -7.42
CA CYS A 162 -8.55 -6.79 -8.68
C CYS A 162 -8.55 -7.80 -9.83
N LYS A 163 -9.66 -7.88 -10.56
CA LYS A 163 -9.91 -8.91 -11.59
C LYS A 163 -9.07 -8.75 -12.84
N LYS A 164 -8.45 -7.60 -13.03
CA LYS A 164 -7.58 -7.29 -14.17
C LYS A 164 -6.35 -6.58 -13.68
N ASP A 165 -5.21 -7.00 -14.20
CA ASP A 165 -3.95 -6.32 -14.00
C ASP A 165 -3.96 -5.00 -14.80
N VAL A 166 -4.08 -3.90 -14.08
CA VAL A 166 -4.08 -2.53 -14.63
C VAL A 166 -3.21 -1.63 -13.75
N PRO A 167 -2.49 -0.65 -14.31
CA PRO A 167 -1.66 0.27 -13.54
C PRO A 167 -2.42 0.93 -12.39
N GLY A 168 -1.85 0.86 -11.16
CA GLY A 168 -2.42 1.45 -9.95
C GLY A 168 -3.64 0.72 -9.38
N PHE A 169 -3.99 -0.45 -9.90
CA PHE A 169 -5.02 -1.38 -9.40
C PHE A 169 -6.38 -0.68 -9.15
N ILE A 170 -6.93 -0.74 -7.95
CA ILE A 170 -8.23 -0.13 -7.61
C ILE A 170 -8.03 1.16 -6.80
N ALA A 171 -7.38 1.05 -5.63
CA ALA A 171 -7.35 2.14 -4.67
C ALA A 171 -6.37 3.25 -5.07
N ASN A 172 -5.20 2.93 -5.62
CA ASN A 172 -4.28 3.93 -6.17
C ASN A 172 -4.90 4.70 -7.34
N ARG A 173 -5.68 4.05 -8.20
CA ARG A 173 -6.39 4.74 -9.28
C ARG A 173 -7.31 5.83 -8.76
N MET A 174 -8.11 5.53 -7.72
CA MET A 174 -8.99 6.52 -7.09
C MET A 174 -8.21 7.61 -6.38
N GLN A 175 -7.15 7.25 -5.65
CA GLN A 175 -6.29 8.20 -4.93
C GLN A 175 -5.61 9.17 -5.91
N HIS A 176 -5.01 8.67 -6.98
CA HIS A 176 -4.32 9.53 -7.96
C HIS A 176 -5.30 10.36 -8.80
N ALA A 177 -6.52 9.90 -9.05
CA ALA A 177 -7.56 10.72 -9.65
C ALA A 177 -7.94 11.92 -8.76
N LEU A 178 -8.08 11.69 -7.44
CA LEU A 178 -8.30 12.76 -6.46
C LEU A 178 -7.10 13.72 -6.40
N TRP A 179 -5.88 13.20 -6.35
CA TRP A 179 -4.68 14.05 -6.29
C TRP A 179 -4.48 14.87 -7.57
N ARG A 180 -4.76 14.29 -8.75
CA ARG A 180 -4.68 15.02 -10.02
C ARG A 180 -5.57 16.27 -10.00
N GLU A 181 -6.81 16.12 -9.57
CA GLU A 181 -7.74 17.25 -9.46
C GLU A 181 -7.29 18.23 -8.37
N ALA A 182 -6.89 17.76 -7.19
CA ALA A 182 -6.42 18.61 -6.09
C ALA A 182 -5.21 19.48 -6.51
N ILE A 183 -4.25 18.90 -7.25
CA ILE A 183 -3.08 19.61 -7.78
C ILE A 183 -3.52 20.64 -8.84
N SER A 184 -4.42 20.26 -9.74
CA SER A 184 -4.96 21.15 -10.79
C SER A 184 -5.66 22.36 -10.19
N ILE A 185 -6.43 22.20 -9.12
CA ILE A 185 -7.06 23.33 -8.40
C ILE A 185 -6.02 24.34 -7.92
N VAL A 186 -4.89 23.87 -7.37
CA VAL A 186 -3.79 24.73 -6.93
C VAL A 186 -3.08 25.39 -8.11
N GLU A 187 -2.73 24.62 -9.14
CA GLU A 187 -2.05 25.09 -10.35
C GLU A 187 -2.86 26.16 -11.10
N ARG A 188 -4.18 25.95 -11.23
CA ARG A 188 -5.11 26.90 -11.84
C ARG A 188 -5.44 28.11 -10.97
N GLY A 189 -4.92 28.16 -9.73
CA GLY A 189 -5.17 29.26 -8.80
C GLY A 189 -6.63 29.35 -8.31
N ILE A 190 -7.38 28.25 -8.37
CA ILE A 190 -8.76 28.18 -7.86
C ILE A 190 -8.76 28.30 -6.34
N ALA A 191 -7.80 27.62 -5.67
CA ALA A 191 -7.59 27.71 -4.23
C ALA A 191 -6.11 27.41 -3.89
N ASP A 192 -5.65 27.81 -2.71
CA ASP A 192 -4.37 27.37 -2.17
C ASP A 192 -4.43 25.93 -1.64
N ALA A 193 -3.25 25.32 -1.45
CA ALA A 193 -3.14 23.92 -1.02
C ALA A 193 -3.85 23.64 0.32
N LYS A 194 -3.75 24.56 1.29
CA LYS A 194 -4.43 24.42 2.58
C LYS A 194 -5.94 24.42 2.43
N THR A 195 -6.48 25.29 1.59
CA THR A 195 -7.92 25.37 1.32
C THR A 195 -8.42 24.10 0.62
N VAL A 196 -7.65 23.54 -0.30
CA VAL A 196 -7.96 22.25 -0.95
C VAL A 196 -8.03 21.12 0.08
N ASP A 197 -7.02 21.02 0.96
CA ASP A 197 -6.99 20.01 2.02
C ASP A 197 -8.16 20.17 3.00
N ASP A 198 -8.47 21.39 3.42
CA ASP A 198 -9.60 21.67 4.31
C ASP A 198 -10.93 21.34 3.64
N ALA A 199 -11.11 21.66 2.36
CA ALA A 199 -12.29 21.30 1.59
C ALA A 199 -12.47 19.79 1.51
N CYS A 200 -11.42 19.03 1.22
CA CYS A 200 -11.46 17.57 1.23
C CYS A 200 -11.80 17.02 2.62
N LYS A 201 -11.03 17.43 3.63
CA LYS A 201 -11.10 16.92 5.01
C LYS A 201 -12.46 17.13 5.65
N TYR A 202 -13.05 18.32 5.51
CA TYR A 202 -14.28 18.70 6.18
C TYR A 202 -15.56 18.48 5.37
N SER A 203 -15.46 17.87 4.18
CA SER A 203 -16.60 17.51 3.33
C SER A 203 -16.70 16.01 3.12
N PHE A 204 -16.47 15.55 1.90
CA PHE A 204 -16.62 14.13 1.54
C PHE A 204 -15.58 13.23 2.24
N GLY A 205 -14.39 13.72 2.53
CA GLY A 205 -13.35 12.96 3.24
C GLY A 205 -13.81 12.52 4.63
N LEU A 206 -14.53 13.38 5.37
CA LEU A 206 -15.06 13.07 6.69
C LEU A 206 -16.05 11.89 6.68
N ARG A 207 -16.79 11.69 5.58
CA ARG A 207 -17.82 10.65 5.48
C ARG A 207 -17.41 9.40 4.71
N LEU A 208 -16.28 9.44 3.96
CA LEU A 208 -15.82 8.32 3.14
C LEU A 208 -15.74 6.96 3.88
N PRO A 209 -15.30 6.90 5.15
CA PRO A 209 -15.23 5.62 5.88
C PRO A 209 -16.60 4.96 6.10
N TYR A 210 -17.67 5.76 6.16
CA TYR A 210 -19.05 5.28 6.34
C TYR A 210 -19.82 5.22 5.04
N LEU A 211 -19.58 6.17 4.13
CA LEU A 211 -20.29 6.33 2.88
C LEU A 211 -19.30 6.31 1.70
N PRO A 212 -18.91 5.11 1.24
CA PRO A 212 -17.97 4.98 0.13
C PRO A 212 -18.57 5.47 -1.19
N PRO A 213 -17.74 5.74 -2.22
CA PRO A 213 -18.12 6.55 -3.38
C PRO A 213 -19.33 6.00 -4.15
N LEU A 214 -19.42 4.70 -4.39
CA LEU A 214 -20.54 4.12 -5.17
C LEU A 214 -21.84 4.10 -4.36
N VAL A 215 -21.78 3.78 -3.06
CA VAL A 215 -22.94 3.87 -2.16
C VAL A 215 -23.45 5.32 -2.06
N ASN A 216 -22.52 6.29 -2.03
CA ASN A 216 -22.90 7.70 -2.06
C ASN A 216 -23.58 8.10 -3.40
N SER A 217 -23.06 7.60 -4.52
CA SER A 217 -23.67 7.81 -5.82
C SER A 217 -25.10 7.23 -5.91
N ASP A 218 -25.30 6.03 -5.37
CA ASP A 218 -26.63 5.40 -5.29
C ASP A 218 -27.57 6.21 -4.39
N MET A 219 -27.07 6.72 -3.26
CA MET A 219 -27.85 7.57 -2.36
C MET A 219 -28.29 8.90 -3.02
N VAL A 220 -27.41 9.50 -3.83
CA VAL A 220 -27.70 10.71 -4.62
C VAL A 220 -28.69 10.39 -5.75
N GLY A 221 -28.63 9.21 -6.28
CA GLY A 221 -29.44 8.72 -7.39
C GLY A 221 -28.73 8.84 -8.74
N THR A 222 -28.84 7.76 -9.53
CA THR A 222 -28.12 7.59 -10.80
C THR A 222 -28.39 8.71 -11.79
N GLN A 223 -29.66 9.13 -11.92
CA GLN A 223 -30.01 10.19 -12.86
C GLN A 223 -29.41 11.55 -12.48
N LEU A 224 -29.44 11.88 -11.18
CA LEU A 224 -28.84 13.13 -10.70
C LEU A 224 -27.31 13.08 -10.83
N THR A 225 -26.67 11.95 -10.49
CA THR A 225 -25.24 11.75 -10.70
C THR A 225 -24.85 11.93 -12.16
N TYR A 226 -25.63 11.35 -13.10
CA TYR A 226 -25.39 11.52 -14.53
C TYR A 226 -25.46 12.99 -14.96
N ASN A 227 -26.50 13.72 -14.52
CA ASN A 227 -26.66 15.13 -14.89
C ASN A 227 -25.53 16.02 -14.33
N ILE A 228 -25.07 15.74 -13.10
CA ILE A 228 -23.93 16.45 -12.49
C ILE A 228 -22.66 16.15 -13.29
N HIS A 229 -22.42 14.89 -13.64
CA HIS A 229 -21.25 14.48 -14.42
C HIS A 229 -21.23 15.10 -15.82
N ASP A 230 -22.39 15.17 -16.51
CA ASP A 230 -22.49 15.83 -17.82
C ASP A 230 -22.09 17.31 -17.80
N TYR A 231 -22.19 17.95 -16.65
CA TYR A 231 -21.74 19.33 -16.45
C TYR A 231 -20.30 19.42 -15.96
N VAL A 232 -19.97 18.75 -14.85
CA VAL A 232 -18.71 19.01 -14.11
C VAL A 232 -17.50 18.33 -14.73
N LEU A 233 -17.64 17.14 -15.34
CA LEU A 233 -16.51 16.41 -15.90
C LEU A 233 -15.81 17.14 -17.06
N LYS A 234 -16.49 18.09 -17.68
CA LYS A 234 -15.94 18.92 -18.79
C LYS A 234 -14.86 19.90 -18.31
N ASP A 235 -14.82 20.20 -17.03
CA ASP A 235 -13.86 21.15 -16.44
C ASP A 235 -12.84 20.49 -15.51
N LEU A 236 -13.08 19.26 -15.06
CA LEU A 236 -12.12 18.53 -14.23
C LEU A 236 -10.87 18.16 -15.02
N GLU A 237 -9.75 18.06 -14.31
CA GLU A 237 -8.46 17.69 -14.88
C GLU A 237 -8.48 16.25 -15.42
N ASP A 238 -8.13 16.07 -16.71
CA ASP A 238 -8.10 14.77 -17.37
C ASP A 238 -6.76 14.44 -18.05
N SER A 239 -5.71 15.23 -17.80
CA SER A 239 -4.38 15.02 -18.34
C SER A 239 -3.84 13.61 -18.02
N HIS A 240 -3.11 13.05 -19.00
CA HIS A 240 -2.36 11.81 -18.86
C HIS A 240 -0.89 12.04 -18.48
N GLU A 241 -0.48 13.30 -18.34
CA GLU A 241 0.87 13.68 -17.96
C GLU A 241 0.89 14.25 -16.52
N PRO A 242 2.04 14.11 -15.81
CA PRO A 242 2.20 14.78 -14.51
C PRO A 242 2.05 16.29 -14.64
N SER A 243 1.45 16.94 -13.61
CA SER A 243 1.30 18.38 -13.58
C SER A 243 2.65 19.11 -13.70
N PRO A 244 2.77 20.15 -14.55
CA PRO A 244 3.94 21.02 -14.62
C PRO A 244 4.34 21.61 -13.26
N LEU A 245 3.37 21.93 -12.39
CA LEU A 245 3.61 22.42 -11.04
C LEU A 245 4.50 21.48 -10.22
N LEU A 246 4.28 20.15 -10.32
CA LEU A 246 5.13 19.17 -9.64
C LEU A 246 6.57 19.22 -10.14
N LYS A 247 6.77 19.42 -11.45
CA LYS A 247 8.11 19.56 -12.03
C LYS A 247 8.81 20.81 -11.55
N GLU A 248 8.11 21.95 -11.48
CA GLU A 248 8.63 23.20 -10.96
C GLU A 248 9.03 23.04 -9.48
N MET A 249 8.19 22.40 -8.67
CA MET A 249 8.49 22.12 -7.26
C MET A 249 9.75 21.26 -7.10
N ILE A 250 9.92 20.23 -7.93
CA ILE A 250 11.14 19.40 -7.92
C ILE A 250 12.38 20.23 -8.27
N ASP A 251 12.31 21.06 -9.31
CA ASP A 251 13.42 21.91 -9.75
C ASP A 251 13.80 22.95 -8.68
N GLU A 252 12.84 23.41 -7.89
CA GLU A 252 13.03 24.27 -6.72
C GLU A 252 13.51 23.54 -5.45
N GLY A 253 13.58 22.21 -5.48
CA GLY A 253 13.95 21.39 -4.32
C GLY A 253 12.84 21.21 -3.28
N LYS A 254 11.59 21.48 -3.62
CA LYS A 254 10.41 21.30 -2.76
C LYS A 254 9.95 19.84 -2.82
N MET A 255 10.60 18.96 -2.05
CA MET A 255 10.43 17.51 -2.08
C MET A 255 9.51 16.96 -0.98
N GLY A 256 8.68 17.81 -0.36
CA GLY A 256 7.83 17.44 0.76
C GLY A 256 8.62 16.92 1.95
N PHE A 257 8.17 15.84 2.58
CA PHE A 257 8.83 15.23 3.74
C PHE A 257 10.12 14.46 3.39
N ARG A 258 10.43 14.27 2.11
CA ARG A 258 11.52 13.36 1.66
C ARG A 258 12.90 14.01 1.63
N ALA A 259 12.96 15.33 1.48
CA ALA A 259 14.23 16.05 1.45
C ALA A 259 14.10 17.41 2.14
N GLU A 260 15.21 17.89 2.69
CA GLU A 260 15.34 19.24 3.21
C GLU A 260 15.66 20.20 2.09
N THR A 261 15.05 21.38 2.13
CA THR A 261 15.44 22.51 1.30
C THR A 261 16.76 23.11 1.83
N LYS A 262 17.38 24.01 1.05
CA LYS A 262 18.65 24.64 1.42
C LYS A 262 18.60 25.42 2.73
N ASP A 263 17.42 25.83 3.18
CA ASP A 263 17.17 26.52 4.44
C ASP A 263 16.83 25.57 5.61
N GLY A 264 16.96 24.25 5.40
CA GLY A 264 16.73 23.22 6.43
C GLY A 264 15.26 22.91 6.71
N LYS A 265 14.33 23.38 5.87
CA LYS A 265 12.90 23.06 6.01
C LYS A 265 12.47 21.92 5.14
N LYS A 266 11.42 21.23 5.53
CA LYS A 266 10.69 20.28 4.71
C LYS A 266 9.59 21.05 3.97
N THR A 267 9.74 21.24 2.68
CA THR A 267 8.81 22.04 1.88
C THR A 267 8.28 21.24 0.70
N GLY A 268 6.96 21.18 0.56
CA GLY A 268 6.22 20.66 -0.57
C GLY A 268 5.19 21.68 -1.03
N PHE A 269 3.92 21.32 -1.11
CA PHE A 269 2.81 22.26 -1.29
C PHE A 269 2.69 23.25 -0.13
N MET A 270 3.12 22.83 1.04
CA MET A 270 3.25 23.65 2.26
C MET A 270 4.64 23.44 2.87
N SER A 271 4.99 24.26 3.85
CA SER A 271 6.24 24.12 4.63
C SER A 271 5.94 23.51 5.98
N TYR A 272 6.81 22.61 6.42
CA TYR A 272 6.63 21.84 7.65
C TYR A 272 7.88 21.87 8.52
N THR A 273 7.69 21.95 9.81
CA THR A 273 8.71 21.69 10.83
C THR A 273 8.82 20.20 11.10
N GLU A 274 9.93 19.77 11.71
CA GLU A 274 10.09 18.36 12.14
C GLU A 274 9.02 17.95 13.16
N ASP A 275 8.61 18.86 14.05
CA ASP A 275 7.56 18.60 15.05
C ASP A 275 6.20 18.38 14.38
N GLU A 276 5.84 19.20 13.38
CA GLU A 276 4.59 19.02 12.61
C GLU A 276 4.59 17.69 11.82
N ILE A 277 5.73 17.30 11.25
CA ILE A 277 5.86 16.01 10.57
C ILE A 277 5.72 14.85 11.56
N ALA A 278 6.33 14.94 12.72
CA ALA A 278 6.20 13.94 13.78
C ALA A 278 4.75 13.83 14.27
N GLU A 279 4.07 14.97 14.46
CA GLU A 279 2.65 15.01 14.83
C GLU A 279 1.76 14.38 13.74
N ILE A 280 1.99 14.68 12.46
CA ILE A 280 1.24 14.09 11.35
C ILE A 280 1.41 12.57 11.33
N ASN A 281 2.65 12.07 11.42
CA ASN A 281 2.93 10.63 11.38
C ASN A 281 2.38 9.89 12.61
N GLY A 282 2.55 10.46 13.80
CA GLY A 282 2.02 9.89 15.05
C GLY A 282 0.49 9.94 15.08
N GLY A 283 -0.08 11.09 14.72
CA GLY A 283 -1.52 11.31 14.66
C GLY A 283 -2.22 10.39 13.67
N LEU A 284 -1.59 10.08 12.53
CA LEU A 284 -2.14 9.11 11.58
C LEU A 284 -2.31 7.72 12.21
N ASN A 285 -1.29 7.22 12.90
CA ASN A 285 -1.36 5.91 13.55
C ASN A 285 -2.42 5.87 14.66
N GLU A 286 -2.49 6.91 15.49
CA GLU A 286 -3.52 7.03 16.53
C GLU A 286 -4.94 7.09 15.94
N TYR A 287 -5.12 7.88 14.87
CA TYR A 287 -6.39 7.95 14.17
C TYR A 287 -6.82 6.60 13.59
N LEU A 288 -5.91 5.88 12.94
CA LEU A 288 -6.18 4.55 12.39
C LEU A 288 -6.53 3.55 13.50
N ILE A 289 -5.82 3.55 14.61
CA ILE A 289 -6.12 2.69 15.76
C ILE A 289 -7.51 3.00 16.31
N LYS A 290 -7.84 4.27 16.48
CA LYS A 290 -9.18 4.68 16.93
C LYS A 290 -10.27 4.20 15.98
N MET A 291 -10.07 4.36 14.67
CA MET A 291 -11.05 3.93 13.66
C MET A 291 -11.22 2.42 13.57
N LEU A 292 -10.14 1.66 13.72
CA LEU A 292 -10.14 0.21 13.56
C LEU A 292 -10.57 -0.55 14.83
N TYR A 293 -10.20 -0.02 16.01
CA TYR A 293 -10.34 -0.72 17.29
C TYR A 293 -11.19 0.02 18.33
N GLY A 294 -11.55 1.27 18.06
CA GLY A 294 -12.31 2.10 19.00
C GLY A 294 -11.52 2.54 20.25
N LYS A 295 -10.18 2.56 20.16
CA LYS A 295 -9.26 2.78 21.29
C LYS A 295 -8.52 4.12 21.16
#